data_8ec4efdab9d158a8853e758d4626e4a0
#
_entry.id   8ec4efdab9d158a8853e758d4626e4a0
#
_cell.length_a   1.000
_cell.length_b   1.000
_cell.length_c   1.000
_cell.angle_alpha   90.00
_cell.angle_beta   90.00
_cell.angle_gamma   90.00
#
_symmetry.space_group_name_H-M   'P 1'
#
loop_
_entity.id
_entity.type
_entity.pdbx_description
1 polymer ?
#
loop_
_entity_poly.entity_id
_entity_poly.type
_entity_poly.pdbx_seq_one_letter_code
_entity_poly.pdbx_strand_id
1 'polypeptide(L)'
;MIRLFTVLFVMITSSAFAEDMTIEMLNKRDDGAKMVYSEDIARVNVGDTITWVPTSKGHNVQFVSVPEGAEIIKSKNNKEVSYTFEKEGVYLYVCTPHKTMGMIALVIVGDSLENLDSVKKTKIQGKSKKKLKKLLKTL
;
A
#
# COMPACT_ATOMS: atom_id res chain seq x y z
N MET A 1 -48.61 -31.63 -23.19
CA MET A 1 -48.04 -31.60 -21.85
C MET A 1 -46.67 -30.95 -21.91
N ILE A 2 -46.59 -29.66 -21.51
CA ILE A 2 -45.35 -28.87 -21.51
C ILE A 2 -44.72 -29.02 -20.12
N ARG A 3 -43.56 -29.67 -20.04
CA ARG A 3 -42.78 -29.76 -18.79
C ARG A 3 -41.96 -28.50 -18.62
N LEU A 4 -42.37 -27.66 -17.67
CA LEU A 4 -41.63 -26.47 -17.27
C LEU A 4 -40.38 -26.92 -16.44
N PHE A 5 -39.19 -26.82 -17.03
CA PHE A 5 -37.91 -27.00 -16.29
C PHE A 5 -37.61 -25.70 -15.55
N THR A 6 -37.81 -25.68 -14.24
CA THR A 6 -37.38 -24.58 -13.37
C THR A 6 -35.87 -24.73 -13.14
N VAL A 7 -35.06 -23.88 -13.78
CA VAL A 7 -33.63 -23.81 -13.51
C VAL A 7 -33.43 -23.00 -12.23
N LEU A 8 -33.04 -23.69 -11.16
CA LEU A 8 -32.66 -23.05 -9.90
C LEU A 8 -31.26 -22.43 -10.07
N PHE A 9 -31.18 -21.09 -10.20
CA PHE A 9 -29.94 -20.35 -10.25
C PHE A 9 -29.40 -20.18 -8.82
N VAL A 10 -28.42 -21.00 -8.43
CA VAL A 10 -27.73 -20.87 -7.14
C VAL A 10 -26.73 -19.73 -7.24
N MET A 11 -27.04 -18.61 -6.61
CA MET A 11 -26.11 -17.50 -6.43
C MET A 11 -25.05 -17.93 -5.39
N ILE A 12 -23.85 -18.23 -5.85
CA ILE A 12 -22.71 -18.45 -4.97
C ILE A 12 -22.19 -17.07 -4.57
N THR A 13 -22.52 -16.61 -3.36
CA THR A 13 -21.94 -15.42 -2.77
C THR A 13 -20.55 -15.76 -2.26
N SER A 14 -19.50 -15.33 -2.99
CA SER A 14 -18.14 -15.38 -2.49
C SER A 14 -18.00 -14.36 -1.36
N SER A 15 -17.88 -14.83 -0.13
CA SER A 15 -17.47 -13.99 0.99
C SER A 15 -16.00 -13.64 0.79
N ALA A 16 -15.69 -12.41 0.41
CA ALA A 16 -14.33 -11.89 0.47
C ALA A 16 -13.97 -11.70 1.94
N PHE A 17 -13.05 -12.50 2.44
CA PHE A 17 -12.47 -12.27 3.77
C PHE A 17 -11.42 -11.17 3.64
N ALA A 18 -11.42 -10.21 4.59
CA ALA A 18 -10.35 -9.24 4.74
C ALA A 18 -9.05 -9.99 5.10
N GLU A 19 -7.95 -9.63 4.43
CA GLU A 19 -6.63 -10.18 4.73
C GLU A 19 -5.79 -9.16 5.50
N ASP A 20 -4.97 -9.67 6.42
CA ASP A 20 -4.00 -8.86 7.16
C ASP A 20 -2.60 -9.11 6.59
N MET A 21 -1.89 -8.02 6.30
CA MET A 21 -0.51 -8.05 5.81
C MET A 21 0.40 -7.34 6.80
N THR A 22 1.60 -7.88 7.02
CA THR A 22 2.64 -7.20 7.80
C THR A 22 3.74 -6.69 6.87
N ILE A 23 4.13 -5.41 7.04
CA ILE A 23 5.27 -4.80 6.37
C ILE A 23 6.29 -4.40 7.43
N GLU A 24 7.53 -4.81 7.26
CA GLU A 24 8.61 -4.47 8.17
C GLU A 24 9.29 -3.16 7.76
N MET A 25 9.71 -2.38 8.75
CA MET A 25 10.57 -1.20 8.59
C MET A 25 11.99 -1.59 8.90
N LEU A 26 12.90 -1.54 7.89
CA LEU A 26 14.20 -2.17 7.92
C LEU A 26 15.35 -1.20 7.65
N ASN A 27 16.45 -1.35 8.38
CA ASN A 27 17.72 -0.71 8.03
C ASN A 27 18.33 -1.34 6.77
N LYS A 28 18.17 -2.65 6.62
CA LYS A 28 18.66 -3.42 5.47
C LYS A 28 17.74 -4.61 5.19
N ARG A 29 17.45 -4.82 3.93
CA ARG A 29 16.70 -5.97 3.41
C ARG A 29 17.68 -7.00 2.84
N ASP A 30 17.25 -8.24 2.66
CA ASP A 30 18.09 -9.35 2.20
C ASP A 30 18.70 -9.14 0.81
N ASP A 31 18.01 -8.36 -0.05
CA ASP A 31 18.52 -7.96 -1.37
C ASP A 31 19.62 -6.88 -1.32
N GLY A 32 20.04 -6.45 -0.13
CA GLY A 32 21.05 -5.44 0.10
C GLY A 32 20.55 -4.00 0.12
N ALA A 33 19.27 -3.76 -0.17
CA ALA A 33 18.66 -2.43 -0.09
C ALA A 33 18.67 -1.92 1.35
N LYS A 34 19.01 -0.64 1.52
CA LYS A 34 19.12 0.00 2.84
C LYS A 34 18.05 1.05 3.03
N MET A 35 17.61 1.21 4.28
CA MET A 35 16.53 2.12 4.66
C MET A 35 15.31 1.87 3.77
N VAL A 36 14.64 0.75 4.02
CA VAL A 36 13.57 0.22 3.17
C VAL A 36 12.43 -0.36 3.99
N TYR A 37 11.27 -0.45 3.38
CA TYR A 37 10.21 -1.35 3.82
C TYR A 37 10.44 -2.75 3.24
N SER A 38 9.91 -3.78 3.87
CA SER A 38 10.03 -5.16 3.34
C SER A 38 9.42 -5.30 1.95
N GLU A 39 8.37 -4.53 1.66
CA GLU A 39 7.69 -4.50 0.36
C GLU A 39 7.83 -3.11 -0.28
N ASP A 40 8.23 -3.07 -1.55
CA ASP A 40 8.26 -1.84 -2.34
C ASP A 40 6.88 -1.51 -2.93
N ILE A 41 6.09 -2.51 -3.26
CA ILE A 41 4.69 -2.42 -3.70
C ILE A 41 3.90 -3.54 -3.03
N ALA A 42 2.95 -3.17 -2.19
CA ALA A 42 1.96 -4.09 -1.64
C ALA A 42 0.66 -3.97 -2.43
N ARG A 43 0.00 -5.10 -2.71
CA ARG A 43 -1.31 -5.15 -3.35
C ARG A 43 -2.31 -5.75 -2.39
N VAL A 44 -3.38 -5.01 -2.12
CA VAL A 44 -4.43 -5.40 -1.17
C VAL A 44 -5.80 -5.10 -1.76
N ASN A 45 -6.84 -5.66 -1.15
CA ASN A 45 -8.23 -5.37 -1.48
C ASN A 45 -8.82 -4.33 -0.53
N VAL A 46 -9.93 -3.71 -0.92
CA VAL A 46 -10.72 -2.89 0.00
C VAL A 46 -11.15 -3.75 1.19
N GLY A 47 -10.93 -3.23 2.39
CA GLY A 47 -11.19 -3.92 3.66
C GLY A 47 -9.98 -4.61 4.29
N ASP A 48 -8.88 -4.79 3.54
CA ASP A 48 -7.65 -5.36 4.07
C ASP A 48 -6.91 -4.37 4.98
N THR A 49 -6.14 -4.91 5.90
CA THR A 49 -5.34 -4.14 6.85
C THR A 49 -3.85 -4.43 6.65
N ILE A 50 -3.05 -3.36 6.61
CA ILE A 50 -1.60 -3.48 6.69
C ILE A 50 -1.14 -2.99 8.05
N THR A 51 -0.28 -3.77 8.69
CA THR A 51 0.44 -3.41 9.92
C THR A 51 1.91 -3.23 9.60
N TRP A 52 2.44 -2.02 9.82
CA TRP A 52 3.86 -1.74 9.71
C TRP A 52 4.53 -1.92 11.07
N VAL A 53 5.54 -2.79 11.12
CA VAL A 53 6.28 -3.11 12.34
C VAL A 53 7.71 -2.56 12.29
N PRO A 54 8.18 -1.89 13.36
CA PRO A 54 9.52 -1.33 13.43
C PRO A 54 10.56 -2.41 13.77
N THR A 55 10.84 -3.30 12.85
CA THR A 55 11.86 -4.36 13.01
C THR A 55 13.23 -3.75 13.27
N SER A 56 13.58 -2.66 12.57
CA SER A 56 14.73 -1.81 12.89
C SER A 56 14.27 -0.48 13.49
N LYS A 57 15.11 0.13 14.32
CA LYS A 57 14.83 1.43 14.94
C LYS A 57 15.03 2.60 13.96
N GLY A 58 14.36 3.72 14.23
CA GLY A 58 14.55 4.98 13.50
C GLY A 58 13.61 5.17 12.32
N HIS A 59 12.54 4.41 12.24
CA HIS A 59 11.59 4.42 11.12
C HIS A 59 10.17 4.76 11.55
N ASN A 60 9.40 5.25 10.59
CA ASN A 60 7.96 5.50 10.70
C ASN A 60 7.26 5.32 9.34
N VAL A 61 5.96 5.54 9.32
CA VAL A 61 5.12 5.56 8.11
C VAL A 61 4.43 6.90 8.02
N GLN A 62 4.55 7.58 6.89
CA GLN A 62 3.82 8.79 6.57
C GLN A 62 3.22 8.67 5.18
N PHE A 63 1.90 8.73 5.07
CA PHE A 63 1.24 8.84 3.78
C PHE A 63 1.45 10.24 3.22
N VAL A 64 1.90 10.33 1.96
CA VAL A 64 2.18 11.61 1.28
C VAL A 64 1.32 11.83 0.04
N SER A 65 0.72 10.78 -0.50
CA SER A 65 -0.30 10.85 -1.54
C SER A 65 -1.25 9.67 -1.40
N VAL A 66 -2.54 9.95 -1.35
CA VAL A 66 -3.60 8.96 -1.16
C VAL A 66 -4.76 9.25 -2.12
N PRO A 67 -5.65 8.28 -2.38
CA PRO A 67 -6.88 8.52 -3.11
C PRO A 67 -7.74 9.58 -2.42
N GLU A 68 -8.58 10.27 -3.20
CA GLU A 68 -9.52 11.24 -2.66
C GLU A 68 -10.42 10.63 -1.58
N GLY A 69 -10.53 11.32 -0.46
CA GLY A 69 -11.33 10.89 0.69
C GLY A 69 -10.66 9.86 1.60
N ALA A 70 -9.45 9.37 1.27
CA ALA A 70 -8.69 8.53 2.18
C ALA A 70 -7.99 9.36 3.27
N GLU A 71 -7.84 8.77 4.45
CA GLU A 71 -7.15 9.40 5.57
C GLU A 71 -5.64 9.41 5.36
N ILE A 72 -4.99 10.53 5.66
CA ILE A 72 -3.53 10.66 5.69
C ILE A 72 -3.04 10.41 7.11
N ILE A 73 -2.17 9.41 7.27
CA ILE A 73 -1.56 9.07 8.56
C ILE A 73 -0.08 9.43 8.61
N LYS A 74 0.38 9.70 9.82
CA LYS A 74 1.80 9.80 10.15
C LYS A 74 2.03 9.14 11.50
N SER A 75 2.74 8.01 11.50
CA SER A 75 3.08 7.32 12.74
C SER A 75 4.26 8.00 13.47
N LYS A 76 4.37 7.73 14.77
CA LYS A 76 5.57 8.08 15.54
C LYS A 76 6.72 7.13 15.17
N ASN A 77 7.97 7.61 15.31
CA ASN A 77 9.13 6.77 15.13
C ASN A 77 9.13 5.58 16.12
N ASN A 78 9.58 4.43 15.64
CA ASN A 78 9.69 3.20 16.44
C ASN A 78 8.35 2.67 16.97
N LYS A 79 7.25 3.05 16.35
CA LYS A 79 5.92 2.56 16.72
C LYS A 79 5.31 1.77 15.58
N GLU A 80 4.69 0.67 15.96
CA GLU A 80 3.81 -0.08 15.08
C GLU A 80 2.58 0.77 14.73
N VAL A 81 2.11 0.65 13.52
CA VAL A 81 0.89 1.30 13.03
C VAL A 81 0.14 0.38 12.09
N SER A 82 -1.17 0.33 12.22
CA SER A 82 -2.06 -0.40 11.33
C SER A 82 -2.98 0.57 10.59
N TYR A 83 -3.31 0.23 9.35
CA TYR A 83 -4.26 0.98 8.53
C TYR A 83 -5.14 0.03 7.73
N THR A 84 -6.46 0.20 7.83
CA THR A 84 -7.44 -0.54 7.05
C THR A 84 -7.81 0.28 5.81
N PHE A 85 -7.66 -0.31 4.63
CA PHE A 85 -7.86 0.37 3.35
C PHE A 85 -9.32 0.29 2.91
N GLU A 86 -10.03 1.39 2.96
CA GLU A 86 -11.45 1.49 2.56
C GLU A 86 -11.67 2.15 1.19
N LYS A 87 -10.64 2.77 0.62
CA LYS A 87 -10.68 3.45 -0.68
C LYS A 87 -9.72 2.78 -1.66
N GLU A 88 -10.22 2.45 -2.85
CA GLU A 88 -9.38 1.98 -3.95
C GLU A 88 -8.43 3.08 -4.43
N GLY A 89 -7.29 2.67 -4.92
CA GLY A 89 -6.30 3.54 -5.53
C GLY A 89 -4.88 3.31 -5.04
N VAL A 90 -4.02 4.26 -5.34
CA VAL A 90 -2.58 4.20 -5.07
C VAL A 90 -2.25 5.07 -3.86
N TYR A 91 -1.63 4.46 -2.86
CA TYR A 91 -1.13 5.12 -1.65
C TYR A 91 0.39 5.18 -1.71
N LEU A 92 0.95 6.37 -1.69
CA LEU A 92 2.40 6.59 -1.59
C LEU A 92 2.75 6.96 -0.15
N TYR A 93 3.69 6.24 0.43
CA TYR A 93 4.17 6.54 1.77
C TYR A 93 5.69 6.55 1.85
N VAL A 94 6.18 7.25 2.86
CA VAL A 94 7.61 7.47 3.11
C VAL A 94 7.94 7.23 4.58
N CYS A 95 9.19 6.92 4.85
CA CYS A 95 9.77 7.08 6.18
C CYS A 95 10.27 8.52 6.32
N THR A 96 9.74 9.28 7.27
CA THR A 96 10.03 10.72 7.40
C THR A 96 11.52 11.02 7.54
N PRO A 97 12.30 10.32 8.42
CA PRO A 97 13.74 10.56 8.53
C PRO A 97 14.53 10.17 7.27
N HIS A 98 14.04 9.24 6.46
CA HIS A 98 14.75 8.68 5.30
C HIS A 98 14.06 8.95 3.96
N LYS A 99 13.20 9.97 3.92
CA LYS A 99 12.38 10.32 2.74
C LYS A 99 13.18 10.68 1.48
N THR A 100 14.46 11.03 1.61
CA THR A 100 15.35 11.31 0.48
C THR A 100 16.30 10.16 0.16
N MET A 101 16.35 9.14 1.02
CA MET A 101 17.30 8.04 0.94
C MET A 101 16.77 6.82 0.17
N GLY A 102 15.54 6.86 -0.29
CA GLY A 102 14.88 5.75 -1.00
C GLY A 102 13.88 4.97 -0.14
N MET A 103 13.62 5.40 1.11
CA MET A 103 12.65 4.72 1.97
C MET A 103 11.23 5.21 1.68
N ILE A 104 10.73 4.77 0.56
CA ILE A 104 9.38 4.97 0.06
C ILE A 104 8.82 3.64 -0.44
N ALA A 105 7.49 3.52 -0.44
CA ALA A 105 6.80 2.39 -1.04
C ALA A 105 5.36 2.75 -1.43
N LEU A 106 4.70 1.84 -2.14
CA LEU A 106 3.33 1.98 -2.61
C LEU A 106 2.44 0.88 -2.02
N VAL A 107 1.19 1.22 -1.75
CA VAL A 107 0.11 0.26 -1.62
C VAL A 107 -0.88 0.50 -2.76
N ILE A 108 -1.21 -0.56 -3.48
CA ILE A 108 -2.24 -0.56 -4.51
C ILE A 108 -3.47 -1.26 -3.93
N VAL A 109 -4.56 -0.53 -3.80
CA VAL A 109 -5.83 -1.04 -3.25
C VAL A 109 -6.81 -1.27 -4.38
N GLY A 110 -7.22 -2.52 -4.58
CA GLY A 110 -8.07 -2.90 -5.70
C GLY A 110 -7.41 -2.71 -7.05
N ASP A 111 -8.21 -2.40 -8.08
CA ASP A 111 -7.75 -2.29 -9.47
C ASP A 111 -7.69 -0.83 -9.98
N SER A 112 -8.04 0.16 -9.14
CA SER A 112 -8.11 1.57 -9.55
C SER A 112 -6.74 2.23 -9.52
N LEU A 113 -6.38 2.89 -10.62
CA LEU A 113 -5.21 3.76 -10.76
C LEU A 113 -5.63 5.23 -11.03
N GLU A 114 -6.86 5.62 -10.68
CA GLU A 114 -7.40 6.94 -11.00
C GLU A 114 -6.57 8.10 -10.43
N ASN A 115 -5.97 7.91 -9.25
CA ASN A 115 -5.13 8.93 -8.60
C ASN A 115 -3.65 8.86 -8.98
N LEU A 116 -3.27 8.05 -9.98
CA LEU A 116 -1.87 7.86 -10.36
C LEU A 116 -1.17 9.18 -10.74
N ASP A 117 -1.87 10.11 -11.39
CA ASP A 117 -1.33 11.42 -11.75
C ASP A 117 -1.00 12.28 -10.52
N SER A 118 -1.80 12.20 -9.47
CA SER A 118 -1.51 12.86 -8.18
C SER A 118 -0.26 12.28 -7.53
N VAL A 119 -0.11 10.96 -7.57
CA VAL A 119 1.10 10.27 -7.08
C VAL A 119 2.34 10.73 -7.85
N LYS A 120 2.28 10.78 -9.19
CA LYS A 120 3.37 11.26 -10.05
C LYS A 120 3.79 12.70 -9.77
N LYS A 121 2.85 13.55 -9.39
CA LYS A 121 3.09 14.99 -9.07
C LYS A 121 3.59 15.22 -7.66
N THR A 122 3.61 14.20 -6.80
CA THR A 122 4.09 14.33 -5.43
C THR A 122 5.55 14.74 -5.40
N LYS A 123 5.88 15.78 -4.63
CA LYS A 123 7.25 16.30 -4.49
C LYS A 123 8.11 15.35 -3.66
N ILE A 124 8.80 14.46 -4.33
CA ILE A 124 9.78 13.53 -3.76
C ILE A 124 11.19 13.90 -4.23
N GLN A 125 12.18 13.82 -3.36
CA GLN A 125 13.56 14.24 -3.61
C GLN A 125 14.56 13.08 -3.45
N GLY A 126 15.77 13.30 -3.95
CA GLY A 126 16.90 12.40 -3.77
C GLY A 126 16.70 11.02 -4.42
N LYS A 127 17.20 9.99 -3.76
CA LYS A 127 17.09 8.61 -4.23
C LYS A 127 15.63 8.13 -4.31
N SER A 128 14.76 8.66 -3.45
CA SER A 128 13.34 8.35 -3.44
C SER A 128 12.63 8.79 -4.72
N LYS A 129 13.03 9.90 -5.34
CA LYS A 129 12.48 10.33 -6.64
C LYS A 129 12.80 9.32 -7.75
N LYS A 130 14.02 8.80 -7.78
CA LYS A 130 14.43 7.74 -8.72
C LYS A 130 13.64 6.45 -8.49
N LYS A 131 13.52 6.04 -7.22
CA LYS A 131 12.77 4.84 -6.83
C LYS A 131 11.30 4.97 -7.22
N LEU A 132 10.65 6.09 -6.92
CA LEU A 132 9.25 6.34 -7.29
C LEU A 132 9.03 6.17 -8.79
N LYS A 133 9.88 6.80 -9.63
CA LYS A 133 9.80 6.65 -11.08
C LYS A 133 9.90 5.18 -11.53
N LYS A 134 10.79 4.41 -10.90
CA LYS A 134 10.97 2.99 -11.20
C LYS A 134 9.71 2.19 -10.81
N LEU A 135 9.17 2.42 -9.62
CA LEU A 135 7.97 1.72 -9.15
C LEU A 135 6.75 2.02 -10.03
N LEU A 136 6.54 3.28 -10.39
CA LEU A 136 5.42 3.69 -11.23
C LEU A 136 5.46 3.12 -12.66
N LYS A 137 6.63 2.73 -13.16
CA LYS A 137 6.75 2.05 -14.46
C LYS A 137 6.28 0.60 -14.43
N THR A 138 6.11 0.03 -13.25
CA THR A 138 5.67 -1.37 -13.07
C THR A 138 4.17 -1.50 -12.88
N LEU A 139 3.46 -0.37 -12.80
CA LEU A 139 2.01 -0.31 -12.73
C LEU A 139 1.40 -0.18 -14.13
#